data_8619985773ec37aed8b5d3f15fd2fea3
#
_entry.id   8619985773ec37aed8b5d3f15fd2fea3
#
_cell.length_a   1.000
_cell.length_b   1.000
_cell.length_c   1.000
_cell.angle_alpha   90.00
_cell.angle_beta   90.00
_cell.angle_gamma   90.00
#
_symmetry.space_group_name_H-M   'P 1'
#
loop_
_entity.id
_entity.type
_entity.pdbx_description
1 polymer ?
#
loop_
_entity_poly.entity_id
_entity_poly.type
_entity_poly.pdbx_seq_one_letter_code
_entity_poly.pdbx_strand_id
1 'polypeptide(L)'
;MSGNNDGSDHGWGSMHFVLGGAVKGKNFYGTAPVVANGGPDDVGQGRLLPTTSVDQLAATLGKWMGVSDSDLLGLLPSLVNYNAGARNLGFV
;
A
#
# COMPACT_ATOMS: atom_id res chain seq x y z
N MET A 1 -16.06 -2.86 2.25
CA MET A 1 -15.99 -4.07 3.11
C MET A 1 -17.11 -5.03 2.74
N SER A 2 -16.88 -6.32 2.89
CA SER A 2 -17.91 -7.33 2.65
C SER A 2 -18.70 -7.61 3.92
N GLY A 3 -19.98 -8.02 3.76
CA GLY A 3 -20.82 -8.41 4.87
C GLY A 3 -20.64 -9.88 5.25
N ASN A 4 -20.86 -10.21 6.51
CA ASN A 4 -20.95 -11.57 7.01
C ASN A 4 -22.05 -11.64 8.06
N ASN A 5 -23.07 -12.48 7.84
CA ASN A 5 -24.22 -12.57 8.74
C ASN A 5 -24.75 -11.17 9.12
N ASP A 6 -24.64 -10.78 10.40
CA ASP A 6 -25.12 -9.49 10.92
C ASP A 6 -24.03 -8.43 11.01
N GLY A 7 -22.84 -8.69 10.50
CA GLY A 7 -21.71 -7.77 10.54
C GLY A 7 -21.04 -7.60 9.20
N SER A 8 -19.80 -7.13 9.24
CA SER A 8 -18.95 -6.99 8.05
C SER A 8 -17.57 -7.55 8.32
N ASP A 9 -16.88 -7.98 7.27
CA ASP A 9 -15.49 -8.39 7.35
C ASP A 9 -14.58 -7.17 7.53
N HIS A 10 -13.35 -7.40 8.00
CA HIS A 10 -12.35 -6.36 8.07
C HIS A 10 -11.99 -5.84 6.67
N GLY A 11 -11.68 -4.56 6.58
CA GLY A 11 -11.16 -3.99 5.34
C GLY A 11 -9.75 -4.49 5.05
N TRP A 12 -9.42 -4.64 3.76
CA TRP A 12 -8.11 -5.11 3.31
C TRP A 12 -7.14 -3.96 3.04
N GLY A 13 -7.65 -2.77 2.92
CA GLY A 13 -6.85 -1.60 2.63
C GLY A 13 -7.52 -0.33 3.09
N SER A 14 -6.74 0.73 3.12
CA SER A 14 -7.17 2.04 3.58
C SER A 14 -6.28 3.10 2.97
N MET A 15 -6.63 4.35 3.18
CA MET A 15 -5.76 5.49 2.94
C MET A 15 -5.08 5.90 4.24
N HIS A 16 -3.81 6.29 4.14
CA HIS A 16 -3.02 6.71 5.29
C HIS A 16 -2.47 8.11 5.05
N PHE A 17 -2.21 8.83 6.14
CA PHE A 17 -1.54 10.13 6.10
C PHE A 17 -0.10 9.98 6.52
N VAL A 18 0.78 10.78 5.88
CA VAL A 18 2.18 10.89 6.29
C VAL A 18 2.49 12.38 6.47
N LEU A 19 2.99 12.74 7.64
CA LEU A 19 3.33 14.11 8.00
C LEU A 19 4.76 14.16 8.53
N GLY A 20 5.47 15.21 8.18
CA GLY A 20 6.82 15.42 8.70
C GLY A 20 7.64 16.35 7.83
N GLY A 21 8.77 16.83 8.38
CA GLY A 21 9.65 17.76 7.68
C GLY A 21 10.30 17.19 6.43
N ALA A 22 10.55 15.86 6.40
CA ALA A 22 11.14 15.19 5.24
C ALA A 22 10.11 14.76 4.19
N VAL A 23 8.82 14.86 4.49
CA VAL A 23 7.77 14.37 3.60
C VAL A 23 7.49 15.38 2.49
N LYS A 24 7.44 14.90 1.25
CA LYS A 24 7.00 15.67 0.08
C LYS A 24 5.48 15.76 0.12
N GLY A 25 4.98 16.74 0.86
CA GLY A 25 3.56 16.88 1.17
C GLY A 25 2.69 17.39 0.02
N LYS A 26 1.40 17.50 0.30
CA LYS A 26 0.37 18.02 -0.61
C LYS A 26 0.17 17.18 -1.87
N ASN A 27 0.54 15.89 -1.82
CA ASN A 27 0.39 14.97 -2.94
C ASN A 27 -0.29 13.69 -2.48
N PHE A 28 -0.95 13.02 -3.41
CA PHE A 28 -1.38 11.65 -3.25
C PHE A 28 -0.33 10.72 -3.87
N TYR A 29 0.01 9.65 -3.16
CA TYR A 29 0.94 8.64 -3.64
C TYR A 29 0.19 7.33 -3.79
N GLY A 30 0.41 6.67 -4.93
CA GLY A 30 -0.36 5.51 -5.31
C GLY A 30 -1.60 5.88 -6.12
N THR A 31 -2.34 4.87 -6.53
CA THR A 31 -3.57 5.01 -7.32
C THR A 31 -4.74 4.48 -6.53
N ALA A 32 -5.79 5.28 -6.38
CA ALA A 32 -6.99 4.83 -5.70
C ALA A 32 -7.65 3.69 -6.49
N PRO A 33 -8.12 2.61 -5.82
CA PRO A 33 -8.89 1.58 -6.49
C PRO A 33 -10.25 2.12 -6.93
N VAL A 34 -10.84 1.48 -7.94
CA VAL A 34 -12.20 1.82 -8.36
C VAL A 34 -13.18 1.28 -7.31
N VAL A 35 -13.87 2.20 -6.62
CA VAL A 35 -14.80 1.87 -5.54
C VAL A 35 -16.18 1.59 -6.15
N ALA A 36 -16.36 0.36 -6.60
CA ALA A 36 -17.63 -0.08 -7.20
C ALA A 36 -17.80 -1.58 -7.01
N ASN A 37 -18.98 -2.03 -6.57
CA ASN A 37 -19.31 -3.44 -6.56
C ASN A 37 -19.33 -3.99 -7.99
N GLY A 38 -18.60 -5.08 -8.22
CA GLY A 38 -18.46 -5.65 -9.55
C GLY A 38 -17.55 -4.85 -10.46
N GLY A 39 -16.86 -3.82 -9.95
CA GLY A 39 -15.88 -3.04 -10.69
C GLY A 39 -14.55 -3.76 -10.87
N PRO A 40 -13.57 -3.15 -11.58
CA PRO A 40 -12.32 -3.83 -11.93
C PRO A 40 -11.45 -4.20 -10.72
N ASP A 41 -11.59 -3.51 -9.59
CA ASP A 41 -10.82 -3.79 -8.38
C ASP A 41 -11.61 -4.60 -7.34
N ASP A 42 -12.86 -4.98 -7.63
CA ASP A 42 -13.67 -5.82 -6.75
C ASP A 42 -13.32 -7.30 -6.97
N VAL A 43 -12.79 -7.94 -5.94
CA VAL A 43 -12.46 -9.37 -5.95
C VAL A 43 -13.62 -10.24 -5.45
N GLY A 44 -14.81 -9.68 -5.34
CA GLY A 44 -16.04 -10.34 -4.93
C GLY A 44 -16.62 -9.74 -3.65
N GLN A 45 -17.94 -9.62 -3.60
CA GLN A 45 -18.69 -9.12 -2.42
C GLN A 45 -18.24 -7.72 -1.95
N GLY A 46 -17.81 -6.85 -2.85
CA GLY A 46 -17.35 -5.51 -2.52
C GLY A 46 -15.98 -5.47 -1.84
N ARG A 47 -15.20 -6.54 -1.92
CA ARG A 47 -13.82 -6.59 -1.41
C ARG A 47 -12.88 -6.01 -2.45
N LEU A 48 -12.39 -4.81 -2.22
CA LEU A 48 -11.53 -4.09 -3.15
C LEU A 48 -10.07 -4.51 -2.98
N LEU A 49 -9.38 -4.73 -4.10
CA LEU A 49 -7.96 -5.02 -4.12
C LEU A 49 -7.17 -3.72 -3.90
N PRO A 50 -6.28 -3.65 -2.89
CA PRO A 50 -5.41 -2.49 -2.74
C PRO A 50 -4.46 -2.35 -3.94
N THR A 51 -4.20 -1.11 -4.34
CA THR A 51 -3.29 -0.81 -5.47
C THR A 51 -1.85 -0.59 -5.03
N THR A 52 -1.62 -0.40 -3.74
CA THR A 52 -0.30 -0.26 -3.13
C THR A 52 -0.20 -1.23 -1.96
N SER A 53 0.89 -1.97 -1.87
CA SER A 53 1.07 -2.93 -0.79
C SER A 53 1.66 -2.27 0.47
N VAL A 54 1.43 -2.89 1.63
CA VAL A 54 2.07 -2.48 2.88
C VAL A 54 3.59 -2.62 2.80
N ASP A 55 4.11 -3.56 2.01
CA ASP A 55 5.54 -3.73 1.83
C ASP A 55 6.17 -2.54 1.11
N GLN A 56 5.48 -1.94 0.14
CA GLN A 56 5.94 -0.72 -0.52
C GLN A 56 6.00 0.46 0.45
N LEU A 57 5.01 0.60 1.33
CA LEU A 57 5.03 1.61 2.38
C LEU A 57 6.18 1.36 3.36
N ALA A 58 6.32 0.12 3.82
CA ALA A 58 7.37 -0.27 4.75
C ALA A 58 8.77 -0.07 4.14
N ALA A 59 8.96 -0.40 2.87
CA ALA A 59 10.22 -0.19 2.16
C ALA A 59 10.57 1.29 2.04
N THR A 60 9.58 2.14 1.74
CA THR A 60 9.78 3.59 1.66
C THR A 60 10.26 4.17 2.98
N LEU A 61 9.60 3.79 4.07
CA LEU A 61 9.98 4.24 5.42
C LEU A 61 11.31 3.65 5.85
N GLY A 62 11.56 2.37 5.57
CA GLY A 62 12.83 1.72 5.88
C GLY A 62 14.00 2.36 5.15
N LYS A 63 13.85 2.69 3.89
CA LYS A 63 14.86 3.40 3.11
C LYS A 63 15.17 4.77 3.72
N TRP A 64 14.14 5.51 4.11
CA TRP A 64 14.30 6.79 4.79
C TRP A 64 15.05 6.65 6.11
N MET A 65 14.82 5.56 6.85
CA MET A 65 15.52 5.25 8.11
C MET A 65 16.97 4.78 7.90
N GLY A 66 17.41 4.62 6.65
CA GLY A 66 18.78 4.25 6.32
C GLY A 66 19.02 2.78 6.02
N VAL A 67 17.97 1.98 5.87
CA VAL A 67 18.09 0.57 5.49
C VAL A 67 18.48 0.46 4.02
N SER A 68 19.51 -0.34 3.70
CA SER A 68 19.94 -0.55 2.32
C SER A 68 18.91 -1.36 1.53
N ASP A 69 18.95 -1.23 0.18
CA ASP A 69 18.03 -1.97 -0.68
C ASP A 69 18.17 -3.48 -0.52
N SER A 70 19.39 -3.98 -0.34
CA SER A 70 19.62 -5.42 -0.14
C SER A 70 19.07 -5.90 1.22
N ASP A 71 19.18 -5.10 2.26
CA ASP A 71 18.63 -5.43 3.58
C ASP A 71 17.10 -5.39 3.57
N LEU A 72 16.50 -4.48 2.81
CA LEU A 72 15.05 -4.44 2.63
C LEU A 72 14.51 -5.73 2.02
N LEU A 73 15.21 -6.31 1.06
CA LEU A 73 14.80 -7.60 0.46
C LEU A 73 14.85 -8.74 1.46
N GLY A 74 15.77 -8.68 2.43
CA GLY A 74 15.84 -9.67 3.51
C GLY A 74 14.71 -9.51 4.53
N LEU A 75 14.37 -8.25 4.87
CA LEU A 75 13.30 -7.94 5.82
C LEU A 75 11.90 -8.10 5.21
N LEU A 76 11.77 -7.78 3.93
CA LEU A 76 10.50 -7.79 3.20
C LEU A 76 10.67 -8.64 1.92
N PRO A 77 10.70 -9.97 2.05
CA PRO A 77 11.01 -10.85 0.92
C PRO A 77 10.10 -10.68 -0.29
N SER A 78 8.84 -10.31 -0.07
CA SER A 78 7.87 -10.12 -1.16
C SER A 78 8.19 -8.92 -2.06
N LEU A 79 9.14 -8.06 -1.67
CA LEU A 79 9.58 -6.95 -2.51
C LEU A 79 10.18 -7.41 -3.84
N VAL A 80 10.66 -8.65 -3.95
CA VAL A 80 11.18 -9.18 -5.21
C VAL A 80 10.13 -9.21 -6.32
N ASN A 81 8.84 -9.23 -5.95
CA ASN A 81 7.73 -9.22 -6.89
C ASN A 81 7.47 -7.84 -7.51
N TYR A 82 8.14 -6.80 -7.03
CA TYR A 82 8.01 -5.44 -7.51
C TYR A 82 9.28 -4.99 -8.22
N ASN A 83 9.13 -4.20 -9.27
CA ASN A 83 10.27 -3.53 -9.89
C ASN A 83 10.96 -2.62 -8.86
N ALA A 84 12.28 -2.47 -8.97
CA ALA A 84 13.05 -1.66 -8.02
C ALA A 84 12.50 -0.23 -7.87
N GLY A 85 12.04 0.38 -8.95
CA GLY A 85 11.43 1.71 -8.92
C GLY A 85 10.07 1.77 -8.26
N ALA A 86 9.34 0.64 -8.21
CA ALA A 86 8.01 0.57 -7.61
C ALA A 86 8.05 0.30 -6.10
N ARG A 87 9.21 -0.08 -5.56
CA ARG A 87 9.37 -0.40 -4.13
C ARG A 87 9.38 0.83 -3.23
N ASN A 88 9.69 2.00 -3.78
CA ASN A 88 9.73 3.27 -3.07
C ASN A 88 8.61 4.16 -3.58
N LEU A 89 7.73 4.61 -2.70
CA LEU A 89 6.59 5.44 -3.05
C LEU A 89 6.96 6.90 -3.33
N GLY A 90 8.16 7.32 -2.92
CA GLY A 90 8.70 8.62 -3.29
C GLY A 90 8.26 9.82 -2.46
N PHE A 91 7.58 9.61 -1.32
CA PHE A 91 7.10 10.73 -0.50
C PHE A 91 8.13 11.26 0.50
N VAL A 92 9.26 10.63 0.62
CA VAL A 92 10.40 11.06 1.44
C VAL A 92 11.70 10.99 0.69
#